data_de936185f3cdb2c7a6c1238d3e743daa
#
_entry.id   de936185f3cdb2c7a6c1238d3e743daa
#
_cell.length_a   1.000
_cell.length_b   1.000
_cell.length_c   1.000
_cell.angle_alpha   90.00
_cell.angle_beta   90.00
_cell.angle_gamma   90.00
#
_symmetry.space_group_name_H-M   'P 1'
#
loop_
_entity.id
_entity.type
_entity.pdbx_description
1 polymer ?
#
loop_
_entity_poly.entity_id
_entity_poly.type
_entity_poly.pdbx_seq_one_letter_code
_entity_poly.pdbx_strand_id
1 'polypeptide(L)'
;FPNRSTGKPQPGKDCSALLYSLNFNSCSFFVIQNHQYVLNVKSVKRFLPVLLLFLMPGCSTTEKCAQKTEPSVQEAEAHVKNAPYRVRGKRYTPMSVADALQYHETGYASWYGGKARRLKTSSGEYINPQRSMTAAHKTLPMPCKVKVTCLETGKSTVVRINNRGPFHNNRLIDLTAAAASRIGLHRRGVSRVRLEVISVGDGPHEVSAR
;
A
#
# COMPACT_ATOMS: atom_id res chain seq x y z
N PHE A 1 -10.49 -16.52 52.90
CA PHE A 1 -9.46 -17.54 53.17
C PHE A 1 -9.57 -18.61 52.11
N PRO A 2 -8.50 -19.30 51.79
CA PRO A 2 -7.88 -19.17 50.43
C PRO A 2 -7.94 -20.49 49.67
N ASN A 3 -7.67 -20.47 48.36
CA ASN A 3 -6.96 -21.63 47.81
C ASN A 3 -6.05 -21.24 46.65
N ARG A 4 -4.74 -21.42 46.90
CA ARG A 4 -3.69 -21.45 45.91
C ARG A 4 -3.77 -22.77 45.15
N SER A 5 -3.64 -22.74 43.84
CA SER A 5 -3.12 -23.89 43.08
C SER A 5 -2.03 -23.38 42.13
N THR A 6 -0.86 -23.83 42.43
CA THR A 6 0.40 -23.70 41.69
C THR A 6 0.38 -24.64 40.48
N GLY A 7 0.48 -24.11 39.28
CA GLY A 7 0.74 -24.86 38.06
C GLY A 7 2.09 -24.48 37.48
N LYS A 8 3.01 -25.44 37.43
CA LYS A 8 4.37 -25.31 36.90
C LYS A 8 4.37 -25.00 35.39
N PRO A 9 5.40 -24.28 34.90
CA PRO A 9 5.58 -24.07 33.46
C PRO A 9 6.27 -25.30 32.83
N GLN A 10 5.79 -25.67 31.67
CA GLN A 10 6.45 -26.64 30.78
C GLN A 10 7.38 -25.92 29.81
N PRO A 11 8.56 -26.46 29.49
CA PRO A 11 9.46 -25.86 28.52
C PRO A 11 9.14 -26.35 27.10
N GLY A 12 9.02 -25.45 26.15
CA GLY A 12 8.71 -25.77 24.76
C GLY A 12 9.43 -24.90 23.77
N LYS A 13 10.53 -25.32 23.30
CA LYS A 13 11.13 -25.22 21.95
C LYS A 13 11.08 -23.84 21.27
N ASP A 14 12.12 -23.10 21.53
CA ASP A 14 12.59 -22.01 20.67
C ASP A 14 13.11 -22.56 19.33
N CYS A 15 12.55 -22.07 18.24
CA CYS A 15 13.16 -22.09 16.92
C CYS A 15 13.13 -20.65 16.38
N SER A 16 14.06 -19.84 16.86
CA SER A 16 14.36 -18.53 16.29
C SER A 16 15.23 -18.73 15.04
N ALA A 17 14.61 -18.62 13.86
CA ALA A 17 15.31 -18.43 12.61
C ALA A 17 15.41 -16.94 12.34
N LEU A 18 16.58 -16.37 12.61
CA LEU A 18 16.98 -15.02 12.20
C LEU A 18 17.19 -15.00 10.67
N LEU A 19 16.25 -14.37 9.95
CA LEU A 19 16.41 -14.03 8.56
C LEU A 19 17.09 -12.65 8.46
N TYR A 20 18.38 -12.64 8.20
CA TYR A 20 19.08 -11.45 7.72
C TYR A 20 18.82 -11.29 6.22
N SER A 21 18.08 -10.25 5.86
CA SER A 21 17.92 -9.81 4.47
C SER A 21 19.09 -8.89 4.13
N LEU A 22 20.04 -9.37 3.34
CA LEU A 22 21.01 -8.56 2.64
C LEU A 22 20.46 -8.31 1.23
N ASN A 23 20.11 -7.06 0.97
CA ASN A 23 19.72 -6.57 -0.34
C ASN A 23 20.98 -6.36 -1.19
N PHE A 24 21.19 -7.23 -2.18
CA PHE A 24 22.12 -6.96 -3.28
C PHE A 24 21.39 -7.22 -4.60
N ASN A 25 21.40 -6.21 -5.45
CA ASN A 25 21.02 -6.31 -6.86
C ASN A 25 21.76 -7.47 -7.51
N SER A 26 21.06 -8.46 -7.95
CA SER A 26 21.37 -9.41 -9.01
C SER A 26 20.88 -10.82 -8.67
N CYS A 27 20.11 -11.40 -9.57
CA CYS A 27 19.78 -12.83 -9.73
C CYS A 27 19.98 -13.74 -8.51
N SER A 28 18.87 -14.09 -7.87
CA SER A 28 18.87 -15.11 -6.81
C SER A 28 19.10 -16.48 -7.42
N PHE A 29 20.33 -16.99 -7.28
CA PHE A 29 20.61 -18.42 -7.41
C PHE A 29 20.17 -19.11 -6.11
N PHE A 30 19.19 -19.98 -6.20
CA PHE A 30 18.87 -20.93 -5.14
C PHE A 30 19.97 -22.00 -5.08
N VAL A 31 20.81 -21.94 -4.08
CA VAL A 31 21.72 -23.05 -3.73
C VAL A 31 21.02 -23.88 -2.67
N ILE A 32 20.56 -25.04 -3.08
CA ILE A 32 20.12 -26.08 -2.14
C ILE A 32 21.39 -26.83 -1.68
N GLN A 33 21.75 -26.60 -0.45
CA GLN A 33 22.84 -27.29 0.21
C GLN A 33 22.30 -28.60 0.80
N ASN A 34 22.52 -29.71 0.11
CA ASN A 34 22.29 -31.03 0.64
C ASN A 34 23.58 -31.83 0.68
N HIS A 35 23.87 -32.28 1.87
CA HIS A 35 24.71 -33.34 2.37
C HIS A 35 25.66 -34.10 1.40
N GLN A 36 26.89 -34.14 1.89
CA GLN A 36 28.04 -34.95 1.47
C GLN A 36 27.68 -36.40 1.16
N TYR A 37 28.03 -36.83 -0.04
CA TYR A 37 28.48 -38.18 -0.30
C TYR A 37 29.81 -38.10 -1.03
N VAL A 38 30.85 -38.47 -0.29
CA VAL A 38 32.19 -38.72 -0.86
C VAL A 38 32.15 -40.07 -1.56
N LEU A 39 32.10 -40.05 -2.86
CA LEU A 39 32.37 -41.27 -3.66
C LEU A 39 33.76 -41.16 -4.26
N ASN A 40 34.62 -42.00 -3.71
CA ASN A 40 35.96 -42.27 -4.17
C ASN A 40 35.90 -43.09 -5.47
N VAL A 41 36.21 -42.46 -6.60
CA VAL A 41 36.34 -43.18 -7.88
C VAL A 41 37.80 -43.14 -8.31
N LYS A 42 38.51 -44.16 -7.93
CA LYS A 42 39.76 -44.55 -8.60
C LYS A 42 39.43 -45.31 -9.87
N SER A 43 39.99 -44.82 -10.98
CA SER A 43 40.37 -45.57 -12.15
C SER A 43 39.29 -46.25 -13.01
N VAL A 44 39.01 -45.66 -14.16
CA VAL A 44 38.97 -46.46 -15.44
C VAL A 44 39.49 -45.56 -16.56
N LYS A 45 40.64 -45.92 -17.08
CA LYS A 45 41.21 -45.44 -18.35
C LYS A 45 40.55 -46.19 -19.51
N ARG A 46 40.45 -45.47 -20.63
CA ARG A 46 40.21 -45.96 -22.03
C ARG A 46 38.76 -46.22 -22.40
N PHE A 47 38.24 -45.32 -23.24
CA PHE A 47 37.92 -45.56 -24.65
C PHE A 47 37.55 -44.25 -25.34
N LEU A 48 38.25 -43.93 -26.40
CA LEU A 48 38.04 -42.89 -27.43
C LEU A 48 37.12 -43.46 -28.53
N PRO A 49 36.66 -42.67 -29.51
CA PRO A 49 35.73 -41.57 -29.53
C PRO A 49 34.52 -41.89 -30.47
N VAL A 50 33.36 -41.32 -30.20
CA VAL A 50 32.37 -41.15 -31.29
C VAL A 50 31.87 -39.72 -31.23
N LEU A 51 32.36 -38.95 -32.19
CA LEU A 51 31.92 -37.62 -32.56
C LEU A 51 30.50 -37.71 -33.11
N LEU A 52 29.48 -37.45 -32.29
CA LEU A 52 28.14 -37.27 -32.78
C LEU A 52 27.79 -35.77 -32.61
N LEU A 53 27.89 -35.07 -33.77
CA LEU A 53 27.43 -33.69 -33.92
C LEU A 53 25.90 -33.70 -33.79
N PHE A 54 25.37 -33.44 -32.60
CA PHE A 54 23.99 -33.04 -32.43
C PHE A 54 23.89 -31.53 -32.66
N LEU A 55 23.53 -31.14 -33.87
CA LEU A 55 22.98 -29.85 -34.20
C LEU A 55 21.63 -29.71 -33.46
N MET A 56 21.64 -29.19 -32.25
CA MET A 56 20.45 -28.74 -31.56
C MET A 56 20.09 -27.37 -32.14
N PRO A 57 18.91 -27.20 -32.77
CA PRO A 57 18.41 -25.88 -33.10
C PRO A 57 18.14 -25.18 -31.76
N GLY A 58 18.93 -24.17 -31.49
CA GLY A 58 18.75 -23.30 -30.31
C GLY A 58 17.37 -22.68 -30.35
N CYS A 59 16.45 -23.24 -29.56
CA CYS A 59 15.19 -22.59 -29.21
C CYS A 59 15.55 -21.50 -28.20
N SER A 60 15.87 -20.31 -28.69
CA SER A 60 15.99 -19.10 -27.90
C SER A 60 14.57 -18.70 -27.45
N THR A 61 14.06 -19.33 -26.43
CA THR A 61 12.94 -18.79 -25.65
C THR A 61 13.45 -17.56 -24.92
N THR A 62 13.40 -16.42 -25.60
CA THR A 62 13.46 -15.12 -24.97
C THR A 62 12.21 -15.01 -24.10
N GLU A 63 12.29 -15.40 -22.84
CA GLU A 63 11.34 -14.99 -21.84
C GLU A 63 11.40 -13.46 -21.77
N LYS A 64 10.46 -12.81 -22.48
CA LYS A 64 10.14 -11.41 -22.26
C LYS A 64 9.65 -11.32 -20.83
N CYS A 65 10.56 -11.04 -19.90
CA CYS A 65 10.24 -10.51 -18.60
C CYS A 65 9.36 -9.28 -18.88
N ALA A 66 8.04 -9.41 -18.69
CA ALA A 66 7.12 -8.30 -18.84
C ALA A 66 7.47 -7.30 -17.73
N GLN A 67 8.31 -6.34 -18.07
CA GLN A 67 8.55 -5.17 -17.23
C GLN A 67 7.20 -4.50 -17.06
N LYS A 68 6.63 -4.62 -15.87
CA LYS A 68 5.44 -3.86 -15.48
C LYS A 68 5.86 -2.38 -15.45
N THR A 69 5.70 -1.72 -16.59
CA THR A 69 5.95 -0.29 -16.72
C THR A 69 5.00 0.42 -15.77
N GLU A 70 5.52 1.22 -14.86
CA GLU A 70 4.67 2.06 -14.01
C GLU A 70 3.89 3.02 -14.93
N PRO A 71 2.57 3.22 -14.66
CA PRO A 71 1.75 4.09 -15.49
C PRO A 71 2.28 5.52 -15.44
N SER A 72 2.14 6.21 -16.56
CA SER A 72 2.53 7.61 -16.65
C SER A 72 1.53 8.51 -15.90
N VAL A 73 2.00 9.71 -15.51
CA VAL A 73 1.13 10.72 -14.88
C VAL A 73 -0.06 11.06 -15.79
N GLN A 74 0.14 11.08 -17.11
CA GLN A 74 -0.91 11.35 -18.10
C GLN A 74 -1.98 10.25 -18.12
N GLU A 75 -1.61 8.98 -18.00
CA GLU A 75 -2.57 7.89 -17.89
C GLU A 75 -3.38 7.98 -16.60
N ALA A 76 -2.74 8.28 -15.48
CA ALA A 76 -3.43 8.48 -14.22
C ALA A 76 -4.41 9.67 -14.28
N GLU A 77 -4.03 10.79 -14.95
CA GLU A 77 -4.87 11.97 -15.13
C GLU A 77 -6.18 11.63 -15.87
N ALA A 78 -6.12 10.75 -16.87
CA ALA A 78 -7.31 10.34 -17.64
C ALA A 78 -8.29 9.49 -16.81
N HIS A 79 -7.82 8.82 -15.75
CA HIS A 79 -8.63 7.88 -14.96
C HIS A 79 -9.11 8.46 -13.61
N VAL A 80 -8.67 9.65 -13.23
CA VAL A 80 -9.12 10.31 -11.99
C VAL A 80 -10.27 11.30 -12.23
N LYS A 81 -11.09 11.47 -11.20
CA LYS A 81 -12.17 12.48 -11.23
C LYS A 81 -11.61 13.84 -10.80
N ASN A 82 -11.27 14.67 -11.78
CA ASN A 82 -10.67 16.00 -11.61
C ASN A 82 -11.50 17.15 -12.12
N ALA A 83 -12.75 16.93 -12.55
CA ALA A 83 -13.60 18.00 -13.02
C ALA A 83 -13.90 19.03 -11.92
N PRO A 84 -13.80 20.33 -12.21
CA PRO A 84 -14.22 21.36 -11.30
C PRO A 84 -15.70 21.23 -10.91
N TYR A 85 -16.01 21.58 -9.68
CA TYR A 85 -17.37 21.46 -9.15
C TYR A 85 -17.76 22.67 -8.28
N ARG A 86 -19.05 22.86 -8.03
CA ARG A 86 -19.58 23.95 -7.19
C ARG A 86 -20.37 23.40 -6.00
N VAL A 87 -20.16 23.99 -4.84
CA VAL A 87 -20.95 23.71 -3.63
C VAL A 87 -21.23 25.03 -2.92
N ARG A 88 -22.51 25.30 -2.63
CA ARG A 88 -22.95 26.51 -1.94
C ARG A 88 -22.40 27.79 -2.61
N GLY A 89 -22.43 27.85 -3.93
CA GLY A 89 -21.95 29.00 -4.71
C GLY A 89 -20.42 29.06 -4.90
N LYS A 90 -19.62 28.37 -4.08
CA LYS A 90 -18.15 28.36 -4.19
C LYS A 90 -17.70 27.32 -5.20
N ARG A 91 -16.79 27.72 -6.11
CA ARG A 91 -16.15 26.83 -7.08
C ARG A 91 -14.90 26.20 -6.44
N TYR A 92 -14.74 24.91 -6.66
CA TYR A 92 -13.57 24.12 -6.28
C TYR A 92 -12.96 23.51 -7.54
N THR A 93 -11.66 23.69 -7.71
CA THR A 93 -10.89 23.07 -8.79
C THR A 93 -9.97 22.03 -8.18
N PRO A 94 -10.14 20.74 -8.48
CA PRO A 94 -9.18 19.73 -8.06
C PRO A 94 -7.81 20.01 -8.66
N MET A 95 -6.76 19.60 -7.95
CA MET A 95 -5.37 19.72 -8.42
C MET A 95 -5.06 18.64 -9.44
N SER A 96 -4.02 18.86 -10.26
CA SER A 96 -3.50 17.88 -11.19
C SER A 96 -2.92 16.66 -10.44
N VAL A 97 -2.73 15.56 -11.15
CA VAL A 97 -2.05 14.37 -10.58
C VAL A 97 -0.61 14.71 -10.17
N ALA A 98 0.10 15.49 -10.99
CA ALA A 98 1.47 15.90 -10.70
C ALA A 98 1.58 16.72 -9.41
N ASP A 99 0.68 17.71 -9.22
CA ASP A 99 0.66 18.52 -8.01
C ASP A 99 0.24 17.69 -6.78
N ALA A 100 -0.71 16.78 -6.97
CA ALA A 100 -1.17 15.92 -5.90
C ALA A 100 -0.10 14.98 -5.37
N LEU A 101 0.77 14.45 -6.23
CA LEU A 101 1.89 13.56 -5.83
C LEU A 101 2.93 14.25 -4.93
N GLN A 102 2.99 15.58 -4.98
CA GLN A 102 3.87 16.38 -4.12
C GLN A 102 3.13 17.01 -2.93
N TYR A 103 1.81 16.74 -2.83
CA TYR A 103 0.98 17.41 -1.84
C TYR A 103 1.25 16.90 -0.43
N HIS A 104 1.54 17.85 0.44
CA HIS A 104 1.57 17.67 1.89
C HIS A 104 0.98 18.90 2.56
N GLU A 105 0.12 18.72 3.54
CA GLU A 105 -0.51 19.82 4.27
C GLU A 105 -0.81 19.45 5.70
N THR A 106 -0.80 20.43 6.59
CA THR A 106 -1.19 20.28 7.99
C THR A 106 -2.44 21.10 8.27
N GLY A 107 -3.46 20.47 8.85
CA GLY A 107 -4.72 21.12 9.13
C GLY A 107 -5.60 20.32 10.10
N TYR A 108 -6.84 20.73 10.26
CA TYR A 108 -7.78 20.04 11.12
C TYR A 108 -8.52 18.93 10.36
N ALA A 109 -8.60 17.77 10.98
CA ALA A 109 -9.42 16.65 10.54
C ALA A 109 -10.62 16.46 11.46
N SER A 110 -11.73 16.02 10.89
CA SER A 110 -12.85 15.46 11.65
C SER A 110 -13.26 14.11 11.06
N TRP A 111 -14.38 13.56 11.50
CA TRP A 111 -14.87 12.29 10.99
C TRP A 111 -16.38 12.28 10.84
N TYR A 112 -16.88 11.42 9.98
CA TYR A 112 -18.29 11.17 9.75
C TYR A 112 -18.65 9.71 10.07
N GLY A 113 -19.85 9.50 10.64
CA GLY A 113 -20.28 8.23 11.19
C GLY A 113 -21.64 7.75 10.69
N GLY A 114 -22.39 7.12 11.58
CA GLY A 114 -23.60 6.34 11.28
C GLY A 114 -24.66 7.00 10.40
N LYS A 115 -24.87 8.30 10.51
CA LYS A 115 -25.84 9.05 9.66
C LYS A 115 -25.44 9.10 8.17
N ALA A 116 -24.15 8.92 7.86
CA ALA A 116 -23.67 8.87 6.49
C ALA A 116 -23.77 7.48 5.85
N ARG A 117 -24.19 6.48 6.60
CA ARG A 117 -24.35 5.12 6.08
C ARG A 117 -25.38 5.08 4.94
N ARG A 118 -25.06 4.34 3.87
CA ARG A 118 -25.87 4.21 2.65
C ARG A 118 -25.99 5.47 1.76
N LEU A 119 -25.32 6.56 2.09
CA LEU A 119 -25.16 7.66 1.16
C LEU A 119 -24.10 7.31 0.12
N LYS A 120 -24.24 7.86 -1.09
CA LYS A 120 -23.21 7.75 -2.11
C LYS A 120 -22.15 8.85 -1.94
N THR A 121 -20.91 8.47 -2.15
CA THR A 121 -19.78 9.42 -2.23
C THR A 121 -19.76 10.12 -3.58
N SER A 122 -18.91 11.12 -3.72
CA SER A 122 -18.67 11.79 -5.02
C SER A 122 -18.05 10.85 -6.06
N SER A 123 -17.39 9.76 -5.66
CA SER A 123 -16.93 8.70 -6.58
C SER A 123 -18.06 7.78 -7.04
N GLY A 124 -19.22 7.79 -6.35
CA GLY A 124 -20.38 6.94 -6.64
C GLY A 124 -20.47 5.69 -5.74
N GLU A 125 -19.52 5.49 -4.84
CA GLU A 125 -19.49 4.37 -3.90
C GLU A 125 -20.46 4.60 -2.73
N TYR A 126 -20.95 3.52 -2.13
CA TYR A 126 -21.70 3.61 -0.88
C TYR A 126 -20.76 3.78 0.32
N ILE A 127 -21.09 4.73 1.18
CA ILE A 127 -20.33 4.99 2.40
C ILE A 127 -20.54 3.86 3.41
N ASN A 128 -19.44 3.29 3.89
CA ASN A 128 -19.43 2.38 5.05
C ASN A 128 -18.46 2.93 6.12
N PRO A 129 -18.93 3.85 6.99
CA PRO A 129 -18.05 4.57 7.90
C PRO A 129 -17.36 3.69 8.94
N GLN A 130 -17.95 2.53 9.26
CA GLN A 130 -17.45 1.64 10.31
C GLN A 130 -16.37 0.68 9.82
N ARG A 131 -16.27 0.45 8.50
CA ARG A 131 -15.34 -0.54 7.93
C ARG A 131 -14.37 0.04 6.92
N SER A 132 -14.81 1.05 6.15
CA SER A 132 -14.00 1.61 5.07
C SER A 132 -12.91 2.54 5.59
N MET A 133 -11.71 2.41 5.04
CA MET A 133 -10.57 3.30 5.28
C MET A 133 -10.57 4.39 4.19
N THR A 134 -11.57 5.28 4.23
CA THR A 134 -11.76 6.32 3.22
C THR A 134 -11.94 7.69 3.86
N ALA A 135 -11.81 8.73 3.03
CA ALA A 135 -11.95 10.11 3.48
C ALA A 135 -12.48 11.03 2.39
N ALA A 136 -12.91 12.23 2.80
CA ALA A 136 -13.32 13.30 1.93
C ALA A 136 -12.30 14.45 1.95
N HIS A 137 -11.88 14.90 0.76
CA HIS A 137 -10.99 16.04 0.57
C HIS A 137 -11.52 16.97 -0.53
N LYS A 138 -11.23 18.30 -0.41
CA LYS A 138 -11.79 19.30 -1.32
C LYS A 138 -11.20 19.20 -2.73
N THR A 139 -9.89 19.08 -2.85
CA THR A 139 -9.16 19.31 -4.11
C THR A 139 -8.26 18.17 -4.56
N LEU A 140 -8.01 17.15 -3.72
CA LEU A 140 -7.25 16.00 -4.18
C LEU A 140 -8.00 15.24 -5.30
N PRO A 141 -7.29 14.69 -6.32
CA PRO A 141 -7.90 13.83 -7.32
C PRO A 141 -8.52 12.59 -6.69
N MET A 142 -9.49 11.98 -7.36
CA MET A 142 -10.15 10.76 -6.87
C MET A 142 -10.09 9.65 -7.94
N PRO A 143 -9.62 8.47 -7.57
CA PRO A 143 -9.10 8.06 -6.26
C PRO A 143 -7.66 8.52 -6.00
N CYS A 144 -7.30 8.64 -4.72
CA CYS A 144 -5.97 9.02 -4.27
C CYS A 144 -5.73 8.41 -2.88
N LYS A 145 -4.55 7.85 -2.62
CA LYS A 145 -4.19 7.31 -1.30
C LYS A 145 -3.35 8.32 -0.53
N VAL A 146 -3.76 8.58 0.70
CA VAL A 146 -3.16 9.59 1.57
C VAL A 146 -2.81 8.98 2.90
N LYS A 147 -1.59 9.22 3.38
CA LYS A 147 -1.19 8.99 4.75
C LYS A 147 -1.65 10.14 5.60
N VAL A 148 -2.42 9.83 6.63
CA VAL A 148 -2.92 10.79 7.62
C VAL A 148 -2.26 10.51 8.94
N THR A 149 -1.49 11.46 9.46
CA THR A 149 -0.82 11.39 10.77
C THR A 149 -1.48 12.36 11.73
N CYS A 150 -2.03 11.85 12.81
CA CYS A 150 -2.55 12.70 13.90
C CYS A 150 -1.38 13.24 14.72
N LEU A 151 -1.28 14.58 14.82
CA LEU A 151 -0.14 15.23 15.49
C LEU A 151 -0.18 15.08 17.00
N GLU A 152 -1.38 14.93 17.58
CA GLU A 152 -1.54 14.78 19.03
C GLU A 152 -1.26 13.35 19.51
N THR A 153 -1.44 12.34 18.67
CA THR A 153 -1.22 10.93 19.05
C THR A 153 0.01 10.31 18.43
N GLY A 154 0.60 10.93 17.42
CA GLY A 154 1.69 10.40 16.61
C GLY A 154 1.27 9.21 15.71
N LYS A 155 0.01 8.75 15.80
CA LYS A 155 -0.48 7.60 15.02
C LYS A 155 -0.82 8.01 13.60
N SER A 156 -0.55 7.12 12.65
CA SER A 156 -0.87 7.33 11.24
C SER A 156 -1.69 6.18 10.67
N THR A 157 -2.39 6.47 9.59
CA THR A 157 -3.12 5.49 8.78
C THR A 157 -3.19 5.94 7.33
N VAL A 158 -3.36 5.00 6.42
CA VAL A 158 -3.58 5.30 5.01
C VAL A 158 -5.08 5.25 4.73
N VAL A 159 -5.58 6.25 4.01
CA VAL A 159 -6.97 6.34 3.58
C VAL A 159 -7.05 6.61 2.08
N ARG A 160 -8.11 6.13 1.44
CA ARG A 160 -8.40 6.46 0.05
C ARG A 160 -9.39 7.63 0.00
N ILE A 161 -9.06 8.64 -0.77
CA ILE A 161 -9.97 9.75 -1.04
C ILE A 161 -10.98 9.30 -2.09
N ASN A 162 -12.24 9.25 -1.70
CA ASN A 162 -13.37 8.87 -2.56
C ASN A 162 -14.56 9.83 -2.47
N ASN A 163 -14.41 10.91 -1.68
CA ASN A 163 -15.50 11.86 -1.51
C ASN A 163 -14.99 13.31 -1.50
N ARG A 164 -15.91 14.26 -1.73
CA ARG A 164 -15.67 15.71 -1.69
C ARG A 164 -16.10 16.29 -0.35
N GLY A 165 -15.38 17.29 0.11
CA GLY A 165 -15.52 17.95 1.40
C GLY A 165 -14.22 17.91 2.19
N PRO A 166 -14.21 18.38 3.43
CA PRO A 166 -15.27 19.07 4.17
C PRO A 166 -15.56 20.48 3.63
N PHE A 167 -16.83 20.88 3.62
CA PHE A 167 -17.24 22.24 3.21
C PHE A 167 -17.39 23.18 4.41
N HIS A 168 -16.76 22.89 5.52
CA HIS A 168 -16.59 23.74 6.69
C HIS A 168 -15.21 24.41 6.66
N ASN A 169 -15.13 25.69 7.03
CA ASN A 169 -14.00 26.57 6.71
C ASN A 169 -12.65 26.12 7.27
N ASN A 170 -12.59 25.51 8.45
CA ASN A 170 -11.31 25.21 9.11
C ASN A 170 -10.92 23.73 9.05
N ARG A 171 -11.61 22.90 8.25
CA ARG A 171 -11.28 21.48 8.14
C ARG A 171 -10.61 21.17 6.82
N LEU A 172 -9.55 20.40 6.90
CA LEU A 172 -8.76 19.93 5.76
C LEU A 172 -9.33 18.62 5.20
N ILE A 173 -9.64 17.67 6.05
CA ILE A 173 -10.08 16.33 5.69
C ILE A 173 -11.15 15.82 6.67
N ASP A 174 -12.12 15.06 6.15
CA ASP A 174 -13.07 14.31 6.97
C ASP A 174 -12.86 12.80 6.77
N LEU A 175 -12.56 12.09 7.85
CA LEU A 175 -12.28 10.65 7.84
C LEU A 175 -13.56 9.83 8.08
N THR A 176 -13.56 8.58 7.64
CA THR A 176 -14.53 7.60 8.16
C THR A 176 -14.27 7.32 9.64
N ALA A 177 -15.29 6.86 10.37
CA ALA A 177 -15.16 6.49 11.80
C ALA A 177 -14.08 5.42 12.01
N ALA A 178 -13.95 4.44 11.09
CA ALA A 178 -12.92 3.43 11.15
C ALA A 178 -11.51 4.03 11.05
N ALA A 179 -11.28 4.94 10.10
CA ALA A 179 -10.00 5.61 9.92
C ALA A 179 -9.66 6.51 11.11
N ALA A 180 -10.63 7.29 11.60
CA ALA A 180 -10.48 8.14 12.77
C ALA A 180 -10.12 7.36 14.04
N SER A 181 -10.70 6.17 14.21
CA SER A 181 -10.39 5.29 15.34
C SER A 181 -8.95 4.80 15.31
N ARG A 182 -8.41 4.49 14.12
CA ARG A 182 -7.03 4.03 13.95
C ARG A 182 -6.00 5.04 14.47
N ILE A 183 -6.24 6.32 14.24
CA ILE A 183 -5.32 7.40 14.65
C ILE A 183 -5.71 8.07 15.99
N GLY A 184 -6.74 7.53 16.68
CA GLY A 184 -7.19 8.07 17.97
C GLY A 184 -8.02 9.36 17.89
N LEU A 185 -8.39 9.79 16.67
CA LEU A 185 -9.18 11.01 16.46
C LEU A 185 -10.65 10.82 16.82
N HIS A 186 -11.19 9.60 16.71
CA HIS A 186 -12.61 9.33 16.92
C HIS A 186 -13.17 9.85 18.25
N ARG A 187 -12.43 9.68 19.36
CA ARG A 187 -12.84 10.16 20.69
C ARG A 187 -12.73 11.68 20.85
N ARG A 188 -11.84 12.32 20.10
CA ARG A 188 -11.58 13.76 20.16
C ARG A 188 -12.53 14.57 19.30
N GLY A 189 -13.13 13.95 18.29
CA GLY A 189 -14.00 14.61 17.31
C GLY A 189 -13.23 15.39 16.26
N VAL A 190 -12.31 16.26 16.67
CA VAL A 190 -11.43 17.07 15.79
C VAL A 190 -10.01 17.03 16.32
N SER A 191 -9.02 16.92 15.42
CA SER A 191 -7.57 16.93 15.75
C SER A 191 -6.77 17.53 14.63
N ARG A 192 -5.58 18.03 14.92
CA ARG A 192 -4.62 18.42 13.88
C ARG A 192 -3.97 17.21 13.26
N VAL A 193 -3.91 17.18 11.96
CA VAL A 193 -3.29 16.10 11.18
C VAL A 193 -2.33 16.65 10.15
N ARG A 194 -1.35 15.82 9.78
CA ARG A 194 -0.53 16.00 8.58
C ARG A 194 -1.03 15.02 7.52
N LEU A 195 -1.19 15.52 6.31
CA LEU A 195 -1.50 14.73 5.11
C LEU A 195 -0.26 14.61 4.24
N GLU A 196 -0.05 13.44 3.68
CA GLU A 196 1.01 13.14 2.71
C GLU A 196 0.39 12.22 1.65
N VAL A 197 0.37 12.62 0.38
CA VAL A 197 -0.12 11.77 -0.70
C VAL A 197 0.87 10.66 -0.95
N ILE A 198 0.39 9.43 -1.04
CA ILE A 198 1.19 8.23 -1.33
C ILE A 198 1.09 7.89 -2.82
N SER A 199 -0.12 7.91 -3.36
CA SER A 199 -0.37 7.56 -4.75
C SER A 199 -1.67 8.17 -5.25
N VAL A 200 -1.77 8.31 -6.57
CA VAL A 200 -2.97 8.79 -7.27
C VAL A 200 -3.38 7.77 -8.32
N GLY A 201 -4.66 7.52 -8.46
CA GLY A 201 -5.23 6.48 -9.29
C GLY A 201 -5.52 5.18 -8.52
N ASP A 202 -6.03 4.19 -9.21
CA ASP A 202 -6.31 2.84 -8.69
C ASP A 202 -5.80 1.77 -9.67
N GLY A 203 -5.36 0.63 -9.13
CA GLY A 203 -4.99 -0.55 -9.90
C GLY A 203 -3.87 -0.29 -10.91
N PRO A 204 -4.08 -0.60 -12.22
CA PRO A 204 -3.04 -0.45 -13.23
C PRO A 204 -2.68 1.01 -13.54
N HIS A 205 -3.52 1.97 -13.16
CA HIS A 205 -3.33 3.42 -13.40
C HIS A 205 -2.89 4.17 -12.14
N GLU A 206 -2.41 3.47 -11.13
CA GLU A 206 -1.92 4.07 -9.89
C GLU A 206 -0.47 4.54 -10.05
N VAL A 207 -0.23 5.83 -9.83
CA VAL A 207 1.10 6.46 -9.81
C VAL A 207 1.47 6.80 -8.38
N SER A 208 2.66 6.38 -7.94
CA SER A 208 3.16 6.62 -6.59
C SER A 208 3.93 7.93 -6.48
N ALA A 209 3.81 8.59 -5.33
CA ALA A 209 4.70 9.69 -4.95
C ALA A 209 6.13 9.14 -4.73
N ARG A 210 7.14 9.88 -5.17
CA ARG A 210 8.56 9.53 -5.01
C ARG A 210 9.14 10.14 -3.76
#